data_90d4b08bd5730265fef42db49503e6fe
#
_entry.id   90d4b08bd5730265fef42db49503e6fe
#
_cell.length_a   1.000
_cell.length_b   1.000
_cell.length_c   1.000
_cell.angle_alpha   90.00
_cell.angle_beta   90.00
_cell.angle_gamma   90.00
#
_symmetry.space_group_name_H-M   'P 1'
#
loop_
_entity.id
_entity.type
_entity.pdbx_description
1 polymer ?
#
loop_
_entity_poly.entity_id
_entity_poly.type
_entity_poly.pdbx_seq_one_letter_code
_entity_poly.pdbx_strand_id
1 'polypeptide(L)'
;DMDIKECFTRLSSYLSENGKLIFACENALGLSFLSGAVHDEDETAFTKGELEEALKEAGLSKVEFYYPMPEYKRAVSVYSDRYLPGKGDIPHVTAVYDRQRWACIHEDEISDKLVQEKAFGLFSNAYLAVASKGAESFKTVFAKYNSTRKEEFQIRTAILEENGKRYVEKTPLT
;
A
#
# COMPACT_ATOMS: atom_id res chain seq x y z
N ASP A 1 -20.07 -14.99 6.07
CA ASP A 1 -18.78 -14.39 5.67
C ASP A 1 -18.51 -14.80 4.23
N MET A 2 -18.33 -13.82 3.36
CA MET A 2 -18.03 -14.05 1.94
C MET A 2 -16.52 -14.28 1.80
N ASP A 3 -16.12 -15.37 1.12
CA ASP A 3 -14.72 -15.61 0.82
C ASP A 3 -14.16 -14.48 -0.10
N ILE A 4 -12.91 -14.07 0.10
CA ILE A 4 -12.24 -13.04 -0.70
C ILE A 4 -12.25 -13.36 -2.20
N LYS A 5 -12.10 -14.63 -2.57
CA LYS A 5 -12.14 -15.11 -3.96
C LYS A 5 -13.52 -14.91 -4.59
N GLU A 6 -14.58 -15.22 -3.85
CA GLU A 6 -15.95 -14.99 -4.27
C GLU A 6 -16.23 -13.49 -4.41
N CYS A 7 -15.76 -12.67 -3.43
CA CYS A 7 -15.89 -11.23 -3.46
C CYS A 7 -15.23 -10.63 -4.71
N PHE A 8 -13.98 -10.97 -5.00
CA PHE A 8 -13.27 -10.45 -6.18
C PHE A 8 -13.87 -10.94 -7.49
N THR A 9 -14.33 -12.19 -7.55
CA THR A 9 -15.02 -12.73 -8.73
C THR A 9 -16.29 -11.92 -9.02
N ARG A 10 -17.08 -11.65 -8.00
CA ARG A 10 -18.28 -10.83 -8.12
C ARG A 10 -17.96 -9.39 -8.54
N LEU A 11 -16.98 -8.74 -7.92
CA LEU A 11 -16.55 -7.38 -8.27
C LEU A 11 -16.00 -7.31 -9.70
N SER A 12 -15.22 -8.31 -10.12
CA SER A 12 -14.68 -8.41 -11.47
C SER A 12 -15.78 -8.44 -12.54
N SER A 13 -16.94 -9.03 -12.24
CA SER A 13 -18.06 -9.10 -13.17
C SER A 13 -18.67 -7.74 -13.52
N TYR A 14 -18.50 -6.75 -12.65
CA TYR A 14 -18.98 -5.36 -12.88
C TYR A 14 -17.96 -4.48 -13.60
N LEU A 15 -16.72 -4.93 -13.77
CA LEU A 15 -15.68 -4.14 -14.41
C LEU A 15 -15.81 -4.16 -15.95
N SER A 16 -15.77 -2.99 -16.56
CA SER A 16 -15.54 -2.85 -18.00
C SER A 16 -14.14 -3.36 -18.39
N GLU A 17 -13.85 -3.48 -19.69
CA GLU A 17 -12.52 -3.91 -20.18
C GLU A 17 -11.37 -3.07 -19.64
N ASN A 18 -11.54 -1.76 -19.55
CA ASN A 18 -10.55 -0.83 -19.02
C ASN A 18 -10.78 -0.47 -17.53
N GLY A 19 -11.73 -1.15 -16.88
CA GLY A 19 -12.04 -0.94 -15.47
C GLY A 19 -10.91 -1.41 -14.56
N LYS A 20 -10.75 -0.72 -13.43
CA LYS A 20 -9.80 -1.08 -12.37
C LYS A 20 -10.54 -1.32 -11.07
N LEU A 21 -10.20 -2.42 -10.41
CA LEU A 21 -10.56 -2.68 -9.02
C LEU A 21 -9.45 -2.12 -8.13
N ILE A 22 -9.81 -1.27 -7.19
CA ILE A 22 -8.89 -0.77 -6.15
C ILE A 22 -9.35 -1.36 -4.83
N PHE A 23 -8.45 -2.05 -4.16
CA PHE A 23 -8.70 -2.72 -2.90
C PHE A 23 -7.59 -2.40 -1.90
N ALA A 24 -7.95 -2.03 -0.67
CA ALA A 24 -7.00 -1.76 0.39
C ALA A 24 -7.28 -2.64 1.60
N CYS A 25 -6.23 -3.18 2.20
CA CYS A 25 -6.31 -4.01 3.40
C CYS A 25 -5.01 -3.97 4.19
N GLU A 26 -5.07 -4.49 5.40
CA GLU A 26 -3.89 -4.78 6.20
C GLU A 26 -3.14 -6.00 5.67
N ASN A 27 -1.85 -6.03 5.91
CA ASN A 27 -1.01 -7.17 5.58
C ASN A 27 -0.89 -8.12 6.78
N ALA A 28 -1.31 -9.36 6.62
CA ALA A 28 -1.19 -10.39 7.66
C ALA A 28 0.26 -10.64 8.12
N LEU A 29 1.25 -10.31 7.27
CA LEU A 29 2.69 -10.34 7.60
C LEU A 29 3.24 -8.93 7.89
N GLY A 30 2.36 -7.94 8.11
CA GLY A 30 2.77 -6.57 8.35
C GLY A 30 3.71 -6.44 9.54
N LEU A 31 4.77 -5.64 9.38
CA LEU A 31 5.77 -5.46 10.44
C LEU A 31 5.15 -4.94 11.73
N SER A 32 4.08 -4.12 11.63
CA SER A 32 3.32 -3.64 12.79
C SER A 32 2.73 -4.78 13.63
N PHE A 33 2.16 -5.81 12.99
CA PHE A 33 1.61 -6.98 13.70
C PHE A 33 2.72 -7.83 14.30
N LEU A 34 3.81 -8.04 13.57
CA LEU A 34 4.99 -8.75 14.08
C LEU A 34 5.60 -8.03 15.29
N SER A 35 5.43 -6.71 15.39
CA SER A 35 5.90 -5.90 16.51
C SER A 35 4.90 -5.77 17.67
N GLY A 36 3.70 -6.36 17.55
CA GLY A 36 2.72 -6.43 18.63
C GLY A 36 1.45 -5.59 18.43
N ALA A 37 1.19 -5.07 17.22
CA ALA A 37 -0.12 -4.50 16.90
C ALA A 37 -1.19 -5.60 16.89
N VAL A 38 -2.41 -5.22 17.21
CA VAL A 38 -3.58 -6.11 17.19
C VAL A 38 -4.46 -5.71 16.01
N HIS A 39 -4.95 -6.68 15.26
CA HIS A 39 -5.97 -6.43 14.23
C HIS A 39 -7.26 -5.90 14.87
N ASP A 40 -7.92 -4.99 14.21
CA ASP A 40 -9.30 -4.66 14.54
C ASP A 40 -10.18 -5.87 14.23
N GLU A 41 -11.16 -6.17 15.09
CA GLU A 41 -12.02 -7.36 14.96
C GLU A 41 -12.81 -7.39 13.64
N ASP A 42 -13.07 -6.22 13.07
CA ASP A 42 -13.80 -6.05 11.81
C ASP A 42 -12.90 -5.99 10.57
N GLU A 43 -11.57 -6.06 10.72
CA GLU A 43 -10.62 -5.95 9.63
C GLU A 43 -10.03 -7.30 9.25
N THR A 44 -10.05 -7.58 7.96
CA THR A 44 -9.43 -8.79 7.42
C THR A 44 -8.07 -8.42 6.83
N ALA A 45 -7.03 -9.10 7.29
CA ALA A 45 -5.68 -8.99 6.77
C ALA A 45 -5.37 -10.14 5.81
N PHE A 46 -4.63 -9.84 4.74
CA PHE A 46 -4.20 -10.83 3.76
C PHE A 46 -2.72 -10.69 3.48
N THR A 47 -2.08 -11.78 3.11
CA THR A 47 -0.74 -11.74 2.54
C THR A 47 -0.79 -11.30 1.08
N LYS A 48 0.34 -10.80 0.56
CA LYS A 48 0.45 -10.44 -0.86
C LYS A 48 0.11 -11.60 -1.77
N GLY A 49 0.58 -12.82 -1.45
CA GLY A 49 0.35 -14.02 -2.24
C GLY A 49 -1.13 -14.43 -2.28
N GLU A 50 -1.84 -14.35 -1.16
CA GLU A 50 -3.28 -14.63 -1.12
C GLU A 50 -4.07 -13.66 -1.99
N LEU A 51 -3.71 -12.36 -1.96
CA LEU A 51 -4.34 -11.35 -2.81
C LEU A 51 -4.05 -11.59 -4.29
N GLU A 52 -2.79 -11.89 -4.66
CA GLU A 52 -2.41 -12.19 -6.04
C GLU A 52 -3.17 -13.39 -6.59
N GLU A 53 -3.28 -14.47 -5.80
CA GLU A 53 -4.01 -15.67 -6.17
C GLU A 53 -5.51 -15.38 -6.35
N ALA A 54 -6.15 -14.75 -5.36
CA ALA A 54 -7.57 -14.45 -5.40
C ALA A 54 -7.95 -13.51 -6.55
N LEU A 55 -7.14 -12.47 -6.82
CA LEU A 55 -7.37 -11.55 -7.93
C LEU A 55 -7.19 -12.23 -9.28
N LYS A 56 -6.18 -13.11 -9.42
CA LYS A 56 -5.94 -13.88 -10.63
C LYS A 56 -7.08 -14.86 -10.92
N GLU A 57 -7.58 -15.56 -9.91
CA GLU A 57 -8.74 -16.46 -10.03
C GLU A 57 -10.01 -15.69 -10.45
N ALA A 58 -10.16 -14.45 -10.01
CA ALA A 58 -11.24 -13.55 -10.43
C ALA A 58 -11.08 -13.02 -11.87
N GLY A 59 -10.05 -13.44 -12.62
CA GLY A 59 -9.77 -13.00 -13.99
C GLY A 59 -9.11 -11.62 -14.09
N LEU A 60 -8.60 -11.08 -12.98
CA LEU A 60 -7.87 -9.81 -12.92
C LEU A 60 -6.36 -10.10 -13.01
N SER A 61 -5.88 -10.36 -14.22
CA SER A 61 -4.52 -10.85 -14.46
C SER A 61 -3.43 -9.79 -14.28
N LYS A 62 -3.79 -8.50 -14.33
CA LYS A 62 -2.85 -7.41 -14.12
C LYS A 62 -3.08 -6.82 -12.73
N VAL A 63 -2.12 -7.03 -11.85
CA VAL A 63 -2.16 -6.55 -10.47
C VAL A 63 -0.94 -5.69 -10.19
N GLU A 64 -1.15 -4.53 -9.61
CA GLU A 64 -0.11 -3.62 -9.13
C GLU A 64 -0.29 -3.40 -7.64
N PHE A 65 0.78 -3.55 -6.87
CA PHE A 65 0.77 -3.27 -5.45
C PHE A 65 1.37 -1.92 -5.14
N TYR A 66 0.66 -1.21 -4.28
CA TYR A 66 1.11 0.00 -3.63
C TYR A 66 1.18 -0.25 -2.12
N TYR A 67 2.10 0.43 -1.47
CA TYR A 67 2.44 0.27 -0.06
C TYR A 67 2.20 1.59 0.67
N PRO A 68 0.98 1.83 1.18
CA PRO A 68 0.68 2.99 1.98
C PRO A 68 1.40 2.91 3.33
N MET A 69 2.07 3.98 3.69
CA MET A 69 2.82 4.11 4.93
C MET A 69 2.30 5.27 5.76
N PRO A 70 2.11 5.09 7.06
CA PRO A 70 2.38 3.88 7.83
C PRO A 70 1.29 2.81 7.72
N GLU A 71 0.08 3.20 7.29
CA GLU A 71 -1.09 2.35 7.07
C GLU A 71 -1.98 2.93 5.95
N TYR A 72 -2.95 2.17 5.45
CA TYR A 72 -3.78 2.61 4.31
C TYR A 72 -4.83 3.67 4.68
N LYS A 73 -5.33 3.70 5.93
CA LYS A 73 -6.33 4.66 6.39
C LYS A 73 -5.76 6.07 6.56
N ARG A 74 -4.45 6.18 6.86
CA ARG A 74 -3.76 7.43 7.17
C ARG A 74 -2.40 7.53 6.49
N ALA A 75 -2.38 7.21 5.20
CA ALA A 75 -1.15 7.20 4.43
C ALA A 75 -0.52 8.59 4.32
N VAL A 76 0.72 8.72 4.76
CA VAL A 76 1.57 9.90 4.58
C VAL A 76 2.42 9.76 3.32
N SER A 77 2.79 8.53 2.97
CA SER A 77 3.47 8.19 1.73
C SER A 77 2.95 6.87 1.18
N VAL A 78 2.97 6.73 -0.13
CA VAL A 78 2.54 5.53 -0.84
C VAL A 78 3.65 5.15 -1.81
N TYR A 79 4.30 4.03 -1.56
CA TYR A 79 5.29 3.42 -2.45
C TYR A 79 4.60 2.45 -3.41
N SER A 80 5.32 1.90 -4.38
CA SER A 80 4.81 0.86 -5.26
C SER A 80 5.91 -0.14 -5.61
N ASP A 81 5.55 -1.28 -6.24
CA ASP A 81 6.54 -2.23 -6.76
C ASP A 81 7.53 -1.56 -7.76
N ARG A 82 7.10 -0.48 -8.42
CA ARG A 82 7.93 0.29 -9.35
C ARG A 82 8.80 1.37 -8.68
N TYR A 83 8.52 1.70 -7.42
CA TYR A 83 9.25 2.68 -6.64
C TYR A 83 9.22 2.29 -5.17
N LEU A 84 10.15 1.44 -4.78
CA LEU A 84 10.33 1.01 -3.39
C LEU A 84 11.14 2.04 -2.60
N PRO A 85 11.01 2.09 -1.26
CA PRO A 85 11.81 2.98 -0.43
C PRO A 85 13.29 2.59 -0.47
N GLY A 86 14.15 3.59 -0.33
CA GLY A 86 15.56 3.40 -0.01
C GLY A 86 15.80 3.31 1.51
N LYS A 87 17.03 2.99 1.90
CA LYS A 87 17.43 3.01 3.30
C LYS A 87 17.26 4.42 3.88
N GLY A 88 16.59 4.53 5.02
CA GLY A 88 16.32 5.81 5.69
C GLY A 88 15.12 6.59 5.14
N ASP A 89 14.43 6.09 4.12
CA ASP A 89 13.22 6.73 3.57
C ASP A 89 11.98 6.49 4.45
N ILE A 90 11.97 5.39 5.20
CA ILE A 90 10.89 5.06 6.14
C ILE A 90 11.12 5.85 7.42
N PRO A 91 10.15 6.69 7.85
CA PRO A 91 10.30 7.46 9.07
C PRO A 91 10.48 6.57 10.30
N HIS A 92 11.43 6.92 11.16
CA HIS A 92 11.63 6.27 12.45
C HIS A 92 10.55 6.70 13.45
N VAL A 93 9.33 6.33 13.19
CA VAL A 93 8.19 6.60 14.07
C VAL A 93 7.42 5.31 14.26
N THR A 94 7.43 4.79 15.47
CA THR A 94 6.46 3.77 15.85
C THR A 94 5.09 4.42 15.82
N ALA A 95 4.33 4.11 14.79
CA ALA A 95 3.01 4.67 14.63
C ALA A 95 2.05 4.04 15.63
N VAL A 96 1.70 4.80 16.65
CA VAL A 96 0.60 4.45 17.58
C VAL A 96 -0.61 5.25 17.13
N TYR A 97 -1.28 4.76 16.07
CA TYR A 97 -2.39 5.53 15.48
C TYR A 97 -3.71 5.31 16.18
N ASP A 98 -3.94 4.13 16.72
CA ASP A 98 -5.23 3.67 17.20
C ASP A 98 -5.21 3.19 18.64
N ARG A 99 -4.19 2.45 19.05
CA ARG A 99 -4.07 1.91 20.41
C ARG A 99 -2.64 1.97 20.92
N GLN A 100 -2.51 2.24 22.23
CA GLN A 100 -1.24 2.10 22.91
C GLN A 100 -0.84 0.63 22.93
N ARG A 101 0.35 0.30 22.39
CA ARG A 101 0.87 -1.06 22.33
C ARG A 101 2.30 -1.17 22.85
N TRP A 102 2.65 -2.34 23.31
CA TRP A 102 4.03 -2.67 23.58
C TRP A 102 4.69 -3.08 22.26
N ALA A 103 5.67 -2.32 21.81
CA ALA A 103 6.47 -2.72 20.67
C ALA A 103 7.49 -3.79 21.10
N CYS A 104 7.35 -5.00 20.56
CA CYS A 104 8.26 -6.11 20.85
C CYS A 104 9.57 -6.02 20.08
N ILE A 105 9.60 -5.23 19.00
CA ILE A 105 10.76 -5.05 18.12
C ILE A 105 10.84 -3.57 17.67
N HIS A 106 12.04 -3.16 17.27
CA HIS A 106 12.26 -1.84 16.67
C HIS A 106 11.88 -1.87 15.18
N GLU A 107 10.67 -1.47 14.85
CA GLU A 107 10.13 -1.51 13.49
C GLU A 107 10.97 -0.73 12.48
N ASP A 108 11.51 0.42 12.88
CA ASP A 108 12.36 1.28 12.08
C ASP A 108 13.66 0.59 11.65
N GLU A 109 14.38 -0.03 12.60
CA GLU A 109 15.61 -0.76 12.30
C GLU A 109 15.38 -1.97 11.40
N ILE A 110 14.25 -2.67 11.59
CA ILE A 110 13.90 -3.82 10.77
C ILE A 110 13.44 -3.36 9.39
N SER A 111 12.66 -2.29 9.29
CA SER A 111 12.23 -1.72 8.01
C SER A 111 13.43 -1.42 7.10
N ASP A 112 14.49 -0.80 7.63
CA ASP A 112 15.69 -0.52 6.85
C ASP A 112 16.39 -1.80 6.36
N LYS A 113 16.40 -2.86 7.16
CA LYS A 113 16.93 -4.16 6.75
C LYS A 113 16.07 -4.82 5.68
N LEU A 114 14.73 -4.78 5.83
CA LEU A 114 13.80 -5.31 4.84
C LEU A 114 13.92 -4.58 3.50
N VAL A 115 14.16 -3.27 3.53
CA VAL A 115 14.45 -2.47 2.32
C VAL A 115 15.74 -2.95 1.65
N GLN A 116 16.83 -3.14 2.42
CA GLN A 116 18.12 -3.62 1.91
C GLN A 116 18.03 -5.02 1.30
N GLU A 117 17.26 -5.91 1.93
CA GLU A 117 17.03 -7.29 1.47
C GLU A 117 15.94 -7.40 0.38
N LYS A 118 15.37 -6.27 -0.07
CA LYS A 118 14.28 -6.22 -1.06
C LYS A 118 13.00 -6.95 -0.62
N ALA A 119 12.80 -7.08 0.68
CA ALA A 119 11.66 -7.75 1.29
C ALA A 119 10.57 -6.78 1.75
N PHE A 120 10.77 -5.46 1.59
CA PHE A 120 9.84 -4.44 2.06
C PHE A 120 8.39 -4.70 1.64
N GLY A 121 8.15 -5.06 0.37
CA GLY A 121 6.81 -5.31 -0.14
C GLY A 121 6.09 -6.50 0.51
N LEU A 122 6.81 -7.45 1.10
CA LEU A 122 6.19 -8.58 1.81
C LEU A 122 5.80 -8.22 3.25
N PHE A 123 6.50 -7.27 3.87
CA PHE A 123 6.33 -6.90 5.26
C PHE A 123 5.79 -5.48 5.47
N SER A 124 5.41 -4.79 4.39
CA SER A 124 4.68 -3.52 4.49
C SER A 124 3.41 -3.70 5.30
N ASN A 125 3.04 -2.72 6.14
CA ASN A 125 1.91 -2.85 7.05
C ASN A 125 0.56 -3.02 6.34
N ALA A 126 0.43 -2.47 5.14
CA ALA A 126 -0.81 -2.52 4.38
C ALA A 126 -0.53 -2.59 2.88
N TYR A 127 -1.54 -3.03 2.15
CA TYR A 127 -1.58 -3.06 0.69
C TYR A 127 -2.68 -2.16 0.15
N LEU A 128 -2.39 -1.53 -0.98
CA LEU A 128 -3.37 -0.98 -1.90
C LEU A 128 -3.14 -1.70 -3.23
N ALA A 129 -3.96 -2.69 -3.52
CA ALA A 129 -3.90 -3.45 -4.77
C ALA A 129 -4.76 -2.78 -5.84
N VAL A 130 -4.20 -2.60 -7.03
CA VAL A 130 -4.91 -2.14 -8.22
C VAL A 130 -4.90 -3.27 -9.22
N ALA A 131 -6.07 -3.83 -9.50
CA ALA A 131 -6.24 -4.98 -10.36
C ALA A 131 -7.13 -4.68 -11.57
N SER A 132 -6.81 -5.27 -12.72
CA SER A 132 -7.57 -5.10 -13.95
C SER A 132 -7.44 -6.31 -14.88
N LYS A 133 -8.34 -6.37 -15.87
CA LYS A 133 -8.27 -7.38 -16.95
C LYS A 133 -7.17 -7.07 -17.97
N GLY A 134 -6.69 -5.81 -18.07
CA GLY A 134 -5.69 -5.39 -19.03
C GLY A 134 -5.51 -3.87 -19.13
N ALA A 135 -6.14 -3.11 -18.26
CA ALA A 135 -6.03 -1.65 -18.28
C ALA A 135 -4.58 -1.17 -18.07
N GLU A 136 -4.27 0.02 -18.56
CA GLU A 136 -2.96 0.63 -18.35
C GLU A 136 -2.68 0.88 -16.87
N SER A 137 -1.39 0.75 -16.49
CA SER A 137 -0.89 1.08 -15.17
C SER A 137 -1.12 2.54 -14.82
N PHE A 138 -1.25 2.84 -13.54
CA PHE A 138 -1.20 4.23 -13.11
C PHE A 138 0.18 4.84 -13.40
N LYS A 139 0.20 6.10 -13.84
CA LYS A 139 1.45 6.84 -14.01
C LYS A 139 2.14 7.10 -12.68
N THR A 140 1.38 7.33 -11.61
CA THR A 140 1.92 7.57 -10.27
C THR A 140 2.55 6.30 -9.71
N VAL A 141 3.85 6.35 -9.41
CA VAL A 141 4.62 5.25 -8.82
C VAL A 141 4.96 5.49 -7.35
N PHE A 142 4.91 6.75 -6.92
CA PHE A 142 5.09 7.17 -5.54
C PHE A 142 4.29 8.43 -5.27
N ALA A 143 3.77 8.57 -4.06
CA ALA A 143 3.16 9.81 -3.60
C ALA A 143 3.49 10.05 -2.13
N LYS A 144 3.69 11.33 -1.77
CA LYS A 144 3.86 11.79 -0.38
C LYS A 144 2.93 12.97 -0.13
N TYR A 145 2.25 12.92 1.00
CA TYR A 145 1.28 13.93 1.42
C TYR A 145 1.84 14.71 2.61
N ASN A 146 1.97 16.00 2.47
CA ASN A 146 2.38 16.90 3.56
C ASN A 146 1.14 17.62 4.09
N SER A 147 0.43 16.98 5.00
CA SER A 147 -0.79 17.46 5.65
C SER A 147 -0.56 18.10 7.01
N THR A 148 0.69 18.15 7.52
CA THR A 148 1.03 18.70 8.84
C THR A 148 1.23 20.21 8.83
N ARG A 149 1.30 20.83 7.65
CA ARG A 149 1.41 22.28 7.47
C ARG A 149 0.03 22.93 7.55
N LYS A 150 0.02 24.28 7.65
CA LYS A 150 -1.22 25.03 7.46
C LYS A 150 -1.85 24.67 6.12
N GLU A 151 -3.17 24.67 6.04
CA GLU A 151 -3.96 24.22 4.89
C GLU A 151 -3.46 24.78 3.56
N GLU A 152 -3.21 26.07 3.49
CA GLU A 152 -2.68 26.80 2.32
C GLU A 152 -1.29 26.31 1.83
N PHE A 153 -0.55 25.55 2.67
CA PHE A 153 0.78 25.01 2.35
C PHE A 153 0.82 23.49 2.27
N GLN A 154 -0.33 22.86 2.35
CA GLN A 154 -0.41 21.41 2.21
C GLN A 154 -0.24 21.01 0.74
N ILE A 155 0.67 20.09 0.50
CA ILE A 155 1.00 19.64 -0.86
C ILE A 155 1.09 18.11 -0.94
N ARG A 156 0.67 17.61 -2.08
CA ARG A 156 1.03 16.27 -2.55
C ARG A 156 2.28 16.39 -3.43
N THR A 157 3.28 15.59 -3.17
CA THR A 157 4.41 15.37 -4.08
C THR A 157 4.30 13.96 -4.64
N ALA A 158 4.26 13.81 -5.95
CA ALA A 158 4.19 12.52 -6.61
C ALA A 158 5.35 12.33 -7.59
N ILE A 159 5.78 11.09 -7.75
CA ILE A 159 6.63 10.67 -8.85
C ILE A 159 5.76 9.95 -9.87
N LEU A 160 5.76 10.46 -11.07
CA LEU A 160 5.06 9.90 -12.23
C LEU A 160 6.06 9.19 -13.13
N GLU A 161 5.65 8.07 -13.69
CA GLU A 161 6.44 7.33 -14.68
C GLU A 161 5.67 7.23 -16.00
N GLU A 162 6.28 7.71 -17.07
CA GLU A 162 5.71 7.68 -18.41
C GLU A 162 6.82 7.46 -19.43
N ASN A 163 6.65 6.48 -20.32
CA ASN A 163 7.65 6.13 -21.36
C ASN A 163 9.07 5.91 -20.82
N GLY A 164 9.20 5.27 -19.67
CA GLY A 164 10.47 5.00 -19.00
C GLY A 164 11.17 6.22 -18.39
N LYS A 165 10.50 7.39 -18.36
CA LYS A 165 10.99 8.61 -17.71
C LYS A 165 10.18 8.90 -16.47
N ARG A 166 10.85 9.45 -15.46
CA ARG A 166 10.22 9.85 -14.19
C ARG A 166 10.18 11.37 -14.05
N TYR A 167 9.05 11.85 -13.56
CA TYR A 167 8.78 13.28 -13.34
C TYR A 167 8.30 13.48 -11.91
N VAL A 168 8.63 14.62 -11.33
CA VAL A 168 8.09 15.03 -10.02
C VAL A 168 6.97 16.02 -10.26
N GLU A 169 5.81 15.71 -9.69
CA GLU A 169 4.64 16.59 -9.67
C GLU A 169 4.37 17.06 -8.24
N LYS A 170 4.07 18.35 -8.10
CA LYS A 170 3.61 18.93 -6.83
C LYS A 170 2.27 19.61 -7.04
N THR A 171 1.28 19.19 -6.25
CA THR A 171 -0.08 19.76 -6.29
C THR A 171 -0.53 20.19 -4.90
N PRO A 172 -1.23 21.33 -4.75
CA PRO A 172 -1.91 21.63 -3.50
C PRO A 172 -2.89 20.53 -3.12
N LEU A 173 -3.18 20.36 -1.82
CA LEU A 173 -4.18 19.41 -1.32
C LEU A 173 -5.57 20.05 -1.21
N THR A 174 -5.67 21.37 -1.36
CA THR A 174 -6.89 22.17 -1.34
C THR A 174 -7.35 22.52 -2.75
#